data_7e4010d0695bc18f740b437e90c3e7b1
#
_entry.id   7e4010d0695bc18f740b437e90c3e7b1
#
_cell.length_a   1.000
_cell.length_b   1.000
_cell.length_c   1.000
_cell.angle_alpha   90.00
_cell.angle_beta   90.00
_cell.angle_gamma   90.00
#
_symmetry.space_group_name_H-M   'P 1'
#
loop_
_entity.id
_entity.type
_entity.pdbx_description
1 polymer ?
#
loop_
_entity_poly.entity_id
_entity_poly.type
_entity_poly.pdbx_seq_one_letter_code
_entity_poly.pdbx_strand_id
1 'polypeptide(L)'
;MDRTAITARTDDLTRRWVPHVLRWVAGLLWLSNAGWKVPPNFGRSGDECRSLCRYMEEGIDHPVLPGSSWIFEHLLVPNLTAFGWTTVLLETALAALLISGRHLRVAAILGIAQSAGIGLAVANADGEWYWSYALMIALHLAILVTAVQVARPSMRVNGLVVAGYGMIVALAHREAGLTGDENSLWSLFDQGNDFPGDFGRNVFPGSILLGLIIVALGLAVAFGGPKLSTAQARTLGWVLLGASLLVLVLVAAPRTEGWAAIRPSNVAMIAVAALTLISPAGRRPEERAHPSTG
;
A
#
# COMPACT_ATOMS: atom_id res chain seq x y z
N MET A 1 -15.61 29.56 -28.97
CA MET A 1 -14.64 28.67 -28.28
C MET A 1 -14.47 27.44 -29.16
N ASP A 2 -13.27 27.22 -29.68
CA ASP A 2 -13.01 26.17 -30.68
C ASP A 2 -13.09 24.76 -30.05
N ARG A 3 -14.00 23.91 -30.53
CA ARG A 3 -14.22 22.54 -30.03
C ARG A 3 -12.98 21.67 -30.19
N THR A 4 -12.18 21.91 -31.24
CA THR A 4 -10.94 21.17 -31.49
C THR A 4 -9.87 21.45 -30.44
N ALA A 5 -9.76 22.69 -29.95
CA ALA A 5 -8.82 23.07 -28.91
C ALA A 5 -9.21 22.48 -27.53
N ILE A 6 -10.52 22.37 -27.25
CA ILE A 6 -11.02 21.76 -26.01
C ILE A 6 -10.72 20.26 -26.00
N THR A 7 -11.01 19.55 -27.12
CA THR A 7 -10.74 18.09 -27.21
C THR A 7 -9.26 17.79 -27.10
N ALA A 8 -8.39 18.51 -27.78
CA ALA A 8 -6.93 18.31 -27.70
C ALA A 8 -6.38 18.51 -26.28
N ARG A 9 -6.90 19.51 -25.55
CA ARG A 9 -6.50 19.77 -24.16
C ARG A 9 -6.98 18.68 -23.20
N THR A 10 -8.21 18.18 -23.40
CA THR A 10 -8.77 17.10 -22.60
C THR A 10 -7.99 15.81 -22.81
N ASP A 11 -7.64 15.48 -24.06
CA ASP A 11 -6.85 14.29 -24.39
C ASP A 11 -5.45 14.33 -23.76
N ASP A 12 -4.78 15.49 -23.77
CA ASP A 12 -3.46 15.66 -23.14
C ASP A 12 -3.54 15.49 -21.60
N LEU A 13 -4.53 16.10 -20.95
CA LEU A 13 -4.77 15.93 -19.52
C LEU A 13 -5.07 14.47 -19.16
N THR A 14 -5.94 13.82 -19.91
CA THR A 14 -6.30 12.41 -19.69
C THR A 14 -5.07 11.50 -19.81
N ARG A 15 -4.28 11.65 -20.86
CA ARG A 15 -3.05 10.87 -21.05
C ARG A 15 -2.05 11.05 -19.93
N ARG A 16 -1.96 12.25 -19.36
CA ARG A 16 -1.01 12.55 -18.27
C ARG A 16 -1.47 12.02 -16.92
N TRP A 17 -2.76 12.18 -16.56
CA TRP A 17 -3.22 11.95 -15.20
C TRP A 17 -3.81 10.55 -14.97
N VAL A 18 -4.49 9.97 -15.95
CA VAL A 18 -5.15 8.66 -15.80
C VAL A 18 -4.18 7.58 -15.28
N PRO A 19 -2.96 7.42 -15.83
CA PRO A 19 -2.05 6.40 -15.32
C PRO A 19 -1.62 6.63 -13.87
N HIS A 20 -1.53 7.90 -13.43
CA HIS A 20 -1.21 8.22 -12.04
C HIS A 20 -2.38 7.91 -11.11
N VAL A 21 -3.59 8.25 -11.51
CA VAL A 21 -4.81 7.94 -10.73
C VAL A 21 -4.98 6.44 -10.57
N LEU A 22 -4.87 5.67 -11.66
CA LEU A 22 -5.01 4.21 -11.64
C LEU A 22 -4.03 3.56 -10.65
N ARG A 23 -2.74 3.93 -10.69
CA ARG A 23 -1.75 3.35 -9.78
C ARG A 23 -1.96 3.76 -8.32
N TRP A 24 -2.44 4.98 -8.05
CA TRP A 24 -2.74 5.41 -6.69
C TRP A 24 -3.97 4.72 -6.15
N VAL A 25 -5.03 4.59 -6.93
CA VAL A 25 -6.22 3.81 -6.55
C VAL A 25 -5.85 2.38 -6.23
N ALA A 26 -5.11 1.71 -7.12
CA ALA A 26 -4.64 0.34 -6.86
C ALA A 26 -3.76 0.26 -5.61
N GLY A 27 -2.85 1.22 -5.42
CA GLY A 27 -2.00 1.29 -4.24
C GLY A 27 -2.78 1.44 -2.94
N LEU A 28 -3.80 2.31 -2.92
CA LEU A 28 -4.68 2.50 -1.76
C LEU A 28 -5.53 1.24 -1.47
N LEU A 29 -6.01 0.55 -2.50
CA LEU A 29 -6.72 -0.72 -2.33
C LEU A 29 -5.81 -1.80 -1.72
N TRP A 30 -4.55 -1.88 -2.13
CA TRP A 30 -3.59 -2.79 -1.49
C TRP A 30 -3.19 -2.36 -0.08
N LEU A 31 -3.13 -1.04 0.24
CA LEU A 31 -2.98 -0.59 1.62
C LEU A 31 -4.13 -1.07 2.50
N SER A 32 -5.36 -0.91 2.01
CA SER A 32 -6.56 -1.39 2.72
C SER A 32 -6.48 -2.90 2.92
N ASN A 33 -6.13 -3.63 1.86
CA ASN A 33 -6.08 -5.10 1.90
C ASN A 33 -4.99 -5.64 2.85
N ALA A 34 -3.82 -5.02 2.90
CA ALA A 34 -2.77 -5.37 3.86
C ALA A 34 -3.12 -4.96 5.30
N GLY A 35 -3.83 -3.84 5.48
CA GLY A 35 -4.04 -3.18 6.78
C GLY A 35 -4.87 -4.00 7.77
N TRP A 36 -5.83 -4.81 7.32
CA TRP A 36 -6.66 -5.62 8.20
C TRP A 36 -6.03 -6.96 8.59
N LYS A 37 -4.99 -7.39 7.90
CA LYS A 37 -4.26 -8.65 8.17
C LYS A 37 -3.22 -8.42 9.26
N VAL A 38 -3.57 -8.75 10.51
CA VAL A 38 -2.73 -8.42 11.67
C VAL A 38 -1.83 -9.59 12.06
N PRO A 39 -0.48 -9.46 11.88
CA PRO A 39 0.47 -10.44 12.40
C PRO A 39 0.48 -10.47 13.95
N PRO A 40 1.00 -11.51 14.57
CA PRO A 40 1.63 -12.71 13.99
C PRO A 40 0.67 -13.86 13.71
N ASN A 41 -0.50 -13.84 14.34
CA ASN A 41 -1.44 -14.97 14.35
C ASN A 41 -2.55 -14.85 13.30
N PHE A 42 -2.63 -13.71 12.59
CA PHE A 42 -3.56 -13.46 11.49
C PHE A 42 -5.02 -13.76 11.81
N GLY A 43 -5.40 -13.51 13.08
CA GLY A 43 -6.75 -13.69 13.58
C GLY A 43 -7.02 -15.03 14.24
N ARG A 44 -6.04 -15.95 14.34
CA ARG A 44 -6.17 -17.18 15.12
C ARG A 44 -5.93 -16.91 16.61
N SER A 45 -6.89 -17.27 17.47
CA SER A 45 -6.78 -17.15 18.91
C SER A 45 -7.46 -18.35 19.58
N GLY A 46 -6.66 -19.35 20.00
CA GLY A 46 -7.20 -20.63 20.45
C GLY A 46 -8.02 -21.28 19.35
N ASP A 47 -9.28 -21.58 19.65
CA ASP A 47 -10.26 -22.16 18.71
C ASP A 47 -11.02 -21.09 17.91
N GLU A 48 -10.80 -19.80 18.17
CA GLU A 48 -11.42 -18.72 17.41
C GLU A 48 -10.59 -18.36 16.18
N CYS A 49 -11.31 -18.18 15.06
CA CYS A 49 -10.75 -17.78 13.79
C CYS A 49 -11.41 -16.49 13.32
N ARG A 50 -10.61 -15.42 13.19
CA ARG A 50 -11.04 -14.09 12.71
C ARG A 50 -10.10 -13.62 11.61
N SER A 51 -10.41 -12.51 10.95
CA SER A 51 -9.51 -11.91 9.95
C SER A 51 -9.10 -12.93 8.88
N LEU A 52 -7.80 -13.01 8.52
CA LEU A 52 -7.31 -13.93 7.49
C LEU A 52 -7.59 -15.40 7.81
N CYS A 53 -7.53 -15.79 9.09
CA CYS A 53 -7.87 -17.13 9.52
C CYS A 53 -9.29 -17.53 9.09
N ARG A 54 -10.28 -16.68 9.34
CA ARG A 54 -11.68 -16.90 8.92
C ARG A 54 -11.80 -17.10 7.41
N TYR A 55 -11.14 -16.28 6.61
CA TYR A 55 -11.16 -16.44 5.15
C TYR A 55 -10.55 -17.76 4.66
N MET A 56 -9.63 -18.34 5.44
CA MET A 56 -9.11 -19.68 5.13
C MET A 56 -10.15 -20.76 5.42
N GLU A 57 -10.92 -20.64 6.51
CA GLU A 57 -12.03 -21.55 6.83
C GLU A 57 -13.14 -21.43 5.81
N GLU A 58 -13.55 -20.23 5.43
CA GLU A 58 -14.53 -19.99 4.36
C GLU A 58 -14.10 -20.64 3.02
N GLY A 59 -12.80 -20.64 2.70
CA GLY A 59 -12.26 -21.32 1.52
C GLY A 59 -12.38 -22.86 1.58
N ILE A 60 -12.48 -23.44 2.78
CA ILE A 60 -12.77 -24.87 2.98
C ILE A 60 -14.25 -25.14 2.74
N ASP A 61 -15.12 -24.32 3.36
CA ASP A 61 -16.57 -24.53 3.38
C ASP A 61 -17.23 -24.15 2.06
N HIS A 62 -16.71 -23.10 1.39
CA HIS A 62 -17.23 -22.52 0.16
C HIS A 62 -16.20 -22.52 -0.99
N PRO A 63 -15.72 -23.69 -1.44
CA PRO A 63 -14.66 -23.78 -2.44
C PRO A 63 -15.06 -23.17 -3.78
N VAL A 64 -14.19 -22.37 -4.36
CA VAL A 64 -14.40 -21.80 -5.71
C VAL A 64 -14.07 -22.82 -6.79
N LEU A 65 -13.08 -23.67 -6.56
CA LEU A 65 -12.66 -24.72 -7.49
C LEU A 65 -12.76 -26.11 -6.84
N PRO A 66 -13.13 -27.16 -7.62
CA PRO A 66 -13.09 -28.53 -7.12
C PRO A 66 -11.69 -28.85 -6.56
N GLY A 67 -11.64 -29.33 -5.32
CA GLY A 67 -10.40 -29.71 -4.64
C GLY A 67 -9.64 -28.57 -3.97
N SER A 68 -10.07 -27.30 -4.09
CA SER A 68 -9.43 -26.19 -3.36
C SER A 68 -9.57 -26.34 -1.84
N SER A 69 -10.68 -26.88 -1.32
CA SER A 69 -10.82 -27.16 0.13
C SER A 69 -9.66 -27.98 0.68
N TRP A 70 -9.21 -28.98 -0.06
CA TRP A 70 -8.06 -29.80 0.35
C TRP A 70 -6.79 -28.95 0.52
N ILE A 71 -6.56 -27.99 -0.40
CA ILE A 71 -5.40 -27.07 -0.31
C ILE A 71 -5.50 -26.19 0.94
N PHE A 72 -6.69 -25.65 1.20
CA PHE A 72 -6.92 -24.84 2.41
C PHE A 72 -6.72 -25.65 3.67
N GLU A 73 -7.37 -26.80 3.78
CA GLU A 73 -7.34 -27.66 4.97
C GLU A 73 -5.94 -28.23 5.27
N HIS A 74 -5.23 -28.70 4.23
CA HIS A 74 -3.99 -29.44 4.42
C HIS A 74 -2.70 -28.60 4.24
N LEU A 75 -2.77 -27.46 3.52
CA LEU A 75 -1.59 -26.64 3.25
C LEU A 75 -1.68 -25.25 3.89
N LEU A 76 -2.78 -24.51 3.72
CA LEU A 76 -2.83 -23.10 4.12
C LEU A 76 -3.15 -22.94 5.61
N VAL A 77 -4.20 -23.60 6.11
CA VAL A 77 -4.60 -23.51 7.53
C VAL A 77 -3.51 -24.01 8.49
N PRO A 78 -2.83 -25.15 8.24
CA PRO A 78 -1.70 -25.56 9.08
C PRO A 78 -0.52 -24.61 9.04
N ASN A 79 -0.33 -23.89 7.93
CA ASN A 79 0.76 -22.95 7.71
C ASN A 79 0.28 -21.48 7.71
N LEU A 80 -0.82 -21.16 8.39
CA LEU A 80 -1.46 -19.85 8.37
C LEU A 80 -0.46 -18.69 8.64
N THR A 81 0.44 -18.86 9.60
CA THR A 81 1.44 -17.84 9.93
C THR A 81 2.37 -17.53 8.74
N ALA A 82 2.92 -18.57 8.09
CA ALA A 82 3.80 -18.40 6.93
C ALA A 82 3.05 -17.82 5.73
N PHE A 83 1.84 -18.31 5.47
CA PHE A 83 0.95 -17.81 4.42
C PHE A 83 0.58 -16.35 4.67
N GLY A 84 0.15 -16.03 5.89
CA GLY A 84 -0.22 -14.66 6.29
C GLY A 84 0.92 -13.67 6.12
N TRP A 85 2.14 -14.04 6.54
CA TRP A 85 3.32 -13.20 6.31
C TRP A 85 3.63 -13.00 4.83
N THR A 86 3.56 -14.06 4.02
CA THR A 86 3.78 -13.96 2.57
C THR A 86 2.78 -13.00 1.94
N THR A 87 1.50 -13.12 2.31
CA THR A 87 0.42 -12.27 1.80
C THR A 87 0.62 -10.80 2.22
N VAL A 88 0.87 -10.53 3.51
CA VAL A 88 1.09 -9.15 4.00
C VAL A 88 2.30 -8.51 3.36
N LEU A 89 3.42 -9.23 3.24
CA LEU A 89 4.62 -8.72 2.58
C LEU A 89 4.37 -8.40 1.10
N LEU A 90 3.70 -9.28 0.38
CA LEU A 90 3.36 -9.07 -1.02
C LEU A 90 2.44 -7.86 -1.22
N GLU A 91 1.37 -7.75 -0.44
CA GLU A 91 0.40 -6.66 -0.54
C GLU A 91 1.01 -5.31 -0.13
N THR A 92 1.85 -5.30 0.93
CA THR A 92 2.62 -4.13 1.35
C THR A 92 3.59 -3.67 0.26
N ALA A 93 4.29 -4.63 -0.39
CA ALA A 93 5.19 -4.35 -1.49
C ALA A 93 4.43 -3.82 -2.72
N LEU A 94 3.28 -4.42 -3.07
CA LEU A 94 2.41 -3.95 -4.15
C LEU A 94 1.97 -2.50 -3.93
N ALA A 95 1.48 -2.19 -2.74
CA ALA A 95 1.09 -0.82 -2.37
C ALA A 95 2.28 0.15 -2.54
N ALA A 96 3.45 -0.20 -1.99
CA ALA A 96 4.64 0.65 -2.06
C ALA A 96 5.14 0.87 -3.50
N LEU A 97 5.17 -0.17 -4.33
CA LEU A 97 5.57 -0.09 -5.74
C LEU A 97 4.61 0.77 -6.57
N LEU A 98 3.31 0.55 -6.41
CA LEU A 98 2.26 1.30 -7.12
C LEU A 98 2.27 2.77 -6.73
N ILE A 99 2.26 3.09 -5.43
CA ILE A 99 2.24 4.47 -4.94
C ILE A 99 3.53 5.20 -5.32
N SER A 100 4.69 4.57 -5.17
CA SER A 100 5.97 5.17 -5.55
C SER A 100 6.14 5.33 -7.07
N GLY A 101 5.39 4.58 -7.88
CA GLY A 101 5.53 4.52 -9.33
C GLY A 101 6.82 3.81 -9.79
N ARG A 102 7.37 2.95 -8.94
CA ARG A 102 8.58 2.16 -9.25
C ARG A 102 8.18 0.75 -9.71
N HIS A 103 8.90 0.24 -10.72
CA HIS A 103 8.67 -1.11 -11.23
C HIS A 103 7.19 -1.45 -11.54
N LEU A 104 6.43 -0.50 -12.11
CA LEU A 104 4.98 -0.61 -12.31
C LEU A 104 4.56 -1.88 -13.08
N ARG A 105 5.37 -2.37 -14.04
CA ARG A 105 5.06 -3.61 -14.75
C ARG A 105 5.10 -4.81 -13.81
N VAL A 106 6.11 -4.90 -12.95
CA VAL A 106 6.24 -5.98 -11.96
C VAL A 106 5.07 -5.89 -10.97
N ALA A 107 4.77 -4.70 -10.46
CA ALA A 107 3.64 -4.49 -9.55
C ALA A 107 2.30 -4.88 -10.20
N ALA A 108 2.10 -4.54 -11.48
CA ALA A 108 0.87 -4.89 -12.19
C ALA A 108 0.73 -6.42 -12.39
N ILE A 109 1.80 -7.10 -12.82
CA ILE A 109 1.77 -8.57 -13.00
C ILE A 109 1.52 -9.28 -11.65
N LEU A 110 2.24 -8.90 -10.61
CA LEU A 110 2.04 -9.47 -9.26
C LEU A 110 0.64 -9.13 -8.72
N GLY A 111 0.13 -7.92 -8.99
CA GLY A 111 -1.21 -7.53 -8.59
C GLY A 111 -2.31 -8.34 -9.29
N ILE A 112 -2.14 -8.66 -10.59
CA ILE A 112 -3.04 -9.58 -11.32
C ILE A 112 -3.00 -10.96 -10.66
N ALA A 113 -1.81 -11.52 -10.43
CA ALA A 113 -1.65 -12.84 -9.85
C ALA A 113 -2.25 -12.91 -8.42
N GLN A 114 -1.99 -11.90 -7.59
CA GLN A 114 -2.54 -11.82 -6.23
C GLN A 114 -4.06 -11.68 -6.24
N SER A 115 -4.62 -10.80 -7.09
CA SER A 115 -6.08 -10.63 -7.18
C SER A 115 -6.76 -11.90 -7.68
N ALA A 116 -6.17 -12.60 -8.67
CA ALA A 116 -6.66 -13.88 -9.15
C ALA A 116 -6.57 -14.95 -8.04
N GLY A 117 -5.46 -15.00 -7.31
CA GLY A 117 -5.26 -15.93 -6.19
C GLY A 117 -6.31 -15.73 -5.10
N ILE A 118 -6.56 -14.49 -4.67
CA ILE A 118 -7.59 -14.17 -3.68
C ILE A 118 -8.99 -14.56 -4.22
N GLY A 119 -9.32 -14.17 -5.46
CA GLY A 119 -10.61 -14.51 -6.06
C GLY A 119 -10.85 -16.03 -6.15
N LEU A 120 -9.82 -16.81 -6.54
CA LEU A 120 -9.90 -18.26 -6.57
C LEU A 120 -9.95 -18.89 -5.17
N ALA A 121 -9.54 -18.14 -4.17
CA ALA A 121 -9.55 -18.61 -2.78
C ALA A 121 -10.90 -18.38 -2.11
N VAL A 122 -11.50 -17.19 -2.24
CA VAL A 122 -12.57 -16.75 -1.36
C VAL A 122 -13.77 -16.09 -2.08
N ALA A 123 -13.84 -16.15 -3.41
CA ALA A 123 -14.93 -15.48 -4.14
C ALA A 123 -16.34 -16.03 -3.83
N ASN A 124 -16.42 -17.24 -3.29
CA ASN A 124 -17.67 -17.86 -2.85
C ASN A 124 -17.94 -17.69 -1.34
N ALA A 125 -17.02 -17.05 -0.58
CA ALA A 125 -17.22 -16.82 0.83
C ALA A 125 -18.39 -15.87 1.09
N ASP A 126 -19.08 -16.05 2.22
CA ASP A 126 -20.24 -15.25 2.59
C ASP A 126 -19.89 -13.77 2.73
N GLY A 127 -20.63 -12.93 2.03
CA GLY A 127 -20.43 -11.47 2.03
C GLY A 127 -19.36 -10.97 1.06
N GLU A 128 -18.69 -11.85 0.33
CA GLU A 128 -17.68 -11.45 -0.65
C GLU A 128 -18.30 -10.99 -1.98
N TRP A 129 -17.65 -10.00 -2.57
CA TRP A 129 -18.05 -9.43 -3.85
C TRP A 129 -17.14 -9.97 -4.96
N TYR A 130 -17.47 -11.14 -5.52
CA TYR A 130 -16.66 -11.83 -6.54
C TYR A 130 -16.24 -10.93 -7.72
N TRP A 131 -17.07 -9.95 -8.11
CA TRP A 131 -16.75 -8.99 -9.17
C TRP A 131 -15.62 -8.03 -8.79
N SER A 132 -15.34 -7.82 -7.49
CA SER A 132 -14.24 -6.94 -7.03
C SER A 132 -12.88 -7.46 -7.47
N TYR A 133 -12.70 -8.77 -7.49
CA TYR A 133 -11.47 -9.40 -7.98
C TYR A 133 -11.26 -9.19 -9.48
N ALA A 134 -12.34 -9.28 -10.27
CA ALA A 134 -12.30 -8.97 -11.70
C ALA A 134 -11.93 -7.50 -11.95
N LEU A 135 -12.50 -6.56 -11.17
CA LEU A 135 -12.12 -5.14 -11.23
C LEU A 135 -10.66 -4.91 -10.83
N MET A 136 -10.16 -5.57 -9.79
CA MET A 136 -8.76 -5.47 -9.41
C MET A 136 -7.83 -5.98 -10.52
N ILE A 137 -8.16 -7.10 -11.16
CA ILE A 137 -7.42 -7.62 -12.33
C ILE A 137 -7.47 -6.61 -13.48
N ALA A 138 -8.64 -6.07 -13.82
CA ALA A 138 -8.80 -5.09 -14.89
C ALA A 138 -8.00 -3.79 -14.61
N LEU A 139 -8.00 -3.32 -13.35
CA LEU A 139 -7.20 -2.17 -12.92
C LEU A 139 -5.69 -2.41 -13.12
N HIS A 140 -5.20 -3.58 -12.75
CA HIS A 140 -3.79 -3.92 -12.93
C HIS A 140 -3.43 -4.15 -14.40
N LEU A 141 -4.32 -4.69 -15.23
CA LEU A 141 -4.14 -4.76 -16.68
C LEU A 141 -4.03 -3.34 -17.29
N ALA A 142 -4.90 -2.42 -16.87
CA ALA A 142 -4.82 -1.02 -17.31
C ALA A 142 -3.48 -0.36 -16.90
N ILE A 143 -3.01 -0.62 -15.66
CA ILE A 143 -1.69 -0.16 -15.22
C ILE A 143 -0.58 -0.78 -16.05
N LEU A 144 -0.63 -2.09 -16.35
CA LEU A 144 0.37 -2.79 -17.14
C LEU A 144 0.51 -2.18 -18.53
N VAL A 145 -0.60 -1.91 -19.21
CA VAL A 145 -0.63 -1.30 -20.55
C VAL A 145 -0.11 0.14 -20.52
N THR A 146 -0.46 0.91 -19.47
CA THR A 146 -0.07 2.32 -19.36
C THR A 146 1.30 2.54 -18.72
N ALA A 147 1.91 1.52 -18.11
CA ALA A 147 3.17 1.63 -17.36
C ALA A 147 4.35 2.20 -18.17
N VAL A 148 4.33 2.04 -19.50
CA VAL A 148 5.37 2.57 -20.41
C VAL A 148 5.30 4.09 -20.52
N GLN A 149 4.10 4.64 -20.34
CA GLN A 149 3.81 6.08 -20.53
C GLN A 149 4.00 6.89 -19.25
N VAL A 150 4.10 6.21 -18.10
CA VAL A 150 4.20 6.87 -16.80
C VAL A 150 5.62 7.34 -16.54
N ALA A 151 5.82 8.64 -16.53
CA ALA A 151 7.06 9.22 -16.04
C ALA A 151 7.24 8.89 -14.54
N ARG A 152 8.45 8.52 -14.14
CA ARG A 152 8.76 8.25 -12.73
C ARG A 152 8.51 9.51 -11.90
N PRO A 153 7.71 9.46 -10.83
CA PRO A 153 7.49 10.62 -9.98
C PRO A 153 8.80 11.13 -9.38
N SER A 154 8.91 12.45 -9.26
CA SER A 154 10.05 13.09 -8.60
C SER A 154 10.06 12.77 -7.10
N MET A 155 11.22 12.92 -6.46
CA MET A 155 11.33 12.82 -4.99
C MET A 155 10.37 13.78 -4.28
N ARG A 156 10.19 15.01 -4.84
CA ARG A 156 9.28 16.01 -4.29
C ARG A 156 7.83 15.49 -4.28
N VAL A 157 7.35 14.95 -5.40
CA VAL A 157 5.97 14.44 -5.52
C VAL A 157 5.74 13.28 -4.55
N ASN A 158 6.58 12.26 -4.57
CA ASN A 158 6.42 11.12 -3.67
C ASN A 158 6.60 11.50 -2.20
N GLY A 159 7.56 12.39 -1.89
CA GLY A 159 7.72 12.89 -0.53
C GLY A 159 6.48 13.62 -0.02
N LEU A 160 5.85 14.46 -0.87
CA LEU A 160 4.59 15.12 -0.52
C LEU A 160 3.42 14.14 -0.38
N VAL A 161 3.37 13.06 -1.17
CA VAL A 161 2.38 11.99 -1.01
C VAL A 161 2.54 11.31 0.35
N VAL A 162 3.78 10.97 0.74
CA VAL A 162 4.09 10.39 2.06
C VAL A 162 3.71 11.37 3.19
N ALA A 163 4.06 12.65 3.06
CA ALA A 163 3.69 13.67 4.04
C ALA A 163 2.17 13.86 4.16
N GLY A 164 1.46 13.89 3.03
CA GLY A 164 0.01 13.97 2.99
C GLY A 164 -0.67 12.79 3.69
N TYR A 165 -0.18 11.58 3.44
CA TYR A 165 -0.64 10.39 4.15
C TYR A 165 -0.44 10.53 5.67
N GLY A 166 0.77 10.89 6.12
CA GLY A 166 1.05 11.10 7.55
C GLY A 166 0.17 12.18 8.18
N MET A 167 -0.14 13.26 7.43
CA MET A 167 -1.07 14.30 7.89
C MET A 167 -2.49 13.75 8.08
N ILE A 168 -2.99 12.93 7.15
CA ILE A 168 -4.31 12.28 7.28
C ILE A 168 -4.32 11.38 8.51
N VAL A 169 -3.28 10.57 8.74
CA VAL A 169 -3.15 9.73 9.95
C VAL A 169 -3.19 10.60 11.21
N ALA A 170 -2.39 11.66 11.30
CA ALA A 170 -2.35 12.53 12.48
C ALA A 170 -3.71 13.20 12.76
N LEU A 171 -4.39 13.69 11.71
CA LEU A 171 -5.70 14.34 11.85
C LEU A 171 -6.81 13.35 12.20
N ALA A 172 -6.76 12.14 11.63
CA ALA A 172 -7.77 11.11 11.89
C ALA A 172 -7.74 10.61 13.36
N HIS A 173 -6.58 10.68 14.00
CA HIS A 173 -6.39 10.21 15.38
C HIS A 173 -6.22 11.35 16.41
N ARG A 174 -6.62 12.58 16.08
CA ARG A 174 -6.40 13.76 16.94
C ARG A 174 -7.05 13.66 18.32
N GLU A 175 -8.13 12.89 18.46
CA GLU A 175 -8.89 12.74 19.70
C GLU A 175 -8.36 11.61 20.58
N ALA A 176 -7.53 10.73 20.05
CA ALA A 176 -6.97 9.56 20.74
C ALA A 176 -5.73 9.86 21.60
N GLY A 177 -5.31 11.13 21.66
CA GLY A 177 -4.03 11.50 22.26
C GLY A 177 -2.82 11.17 21.37
N LEU A 178 -1.60 11.37 21.89
CA LEU A 178 -0.39 11.29 21.07
C LEU A 178 -0.08 9.88 20.57
N THR A 179 -0.41 8.85 21.34
CA THR A 179 -0.03 7.46 21.09
C THR A 179 -1.20 6.50 20.91
N GLY A 180 -2.42 6.91 21.33
CA GLY A 180 -3.61 6.08 21.23
C GLY A 180 -4.17 6.02 19.81
N ASP A 181 -4.89 4.96 19.49
CA ASP A 181 -5.65 4.78 18.24
C ASP A 181 -7.16 4.70 18.47
N GLU A 182 -7.59 4.70 19.72
CA GLU A 182 -9.00 4.80 20.11
C GLU A 182 -9.58 6.17 19.72
N ASN A 183 -10.88 6.29 19.55
CA ASN A 183 -11.57 7.55 19.17
C ASN A 183 -11.01 8.21 17.89
N SER A 184 -10.67 7.43 16.88
CA SER A 184 -10.27 7.99 15.58
C SER A 184 -11.48 8.58 14.83
N LEU A 185 -11.22 9.50 13.90
CA LEU A 185 -12.25 10.02 12.99
C LEU A 185 -13.06 8.89 12.31
N TRP A 186 -12.44 7.73 12.10
CA TRP A 186 -13.04 6.57 11.45
C TRP A 186 -14.15 5.93 12.28
N SER A 187 -14.16 6.11 13.60
CA SER A 187 -15.26 5.65 14.46
C SER A 187 -16.59 6.34 14.18
N LEU A 188 -16.56 7.55 13.60
CA LEU A 188 -17.76 8.26 13.17
C LEU A 188 -18.46 7.59 11.96
N PHE A 189 -17.72 6.78 11.21
CA PHE A 189 -18.22 6.03 10.07
C PHE A 189 -18.45 4.55 10.41
N ASP A 190 -18.28 4.17 11.67
CA ASP A 190 -18.40 2.79 12.14
C ASP A 190 -19.82 2.49 12.58
N GLN A 191 -20.74 2.41 11.64
CA GLN A 191 -22.12 1.96 11.90
C GLN A 191 -22.34 0.49 11.52
N GLY A 192 -21.29 -0.34 11.73
CA GLY A 192 -21.29 -1.79 11.42
C GLY A 192 -20.90 -2.06 9.96
N ASN A 193 -19.75 -2.63 9.73
CA ASN A 193 -19.21 -3.07 8.42
C ASN A 193 -19.32 -2.06 7.26
N ASP A 194 -19.36 -0.77 7.56
CA ASP A 194 -19.47 0.27 6.56
C ASP A 194 -18.13 0.50 5.86
N PHE A 195 -18.12 0.31 4.55
CA PHE A 195 -16.93 0.46 3.70
C PHE A 195 -16.08 1.69 4.00
N PRO A 196 -16.61 2.93 4.22
CA PRO A 196 -15.77 4.09 4.49
C PRO A 196 -14.98 4.00 5.79
N GLY A 197 -15.59 3.48 6.87
CA GLY A 197 -14.93 3.33 8.17
C GLY A 197 -13.82 2.29 8.14
N ASP A 198 -14.10 1.10 7.62
CA ASP A 198 -13.13 0.01 7.52
C ASP A 198 -11.99 0.37 6.57
N PHE A 199 -12.29 0.95 5.40
CA PHE A 199 -11.27 1.42 4.48
C PHE A 199 -10.36 2.45 5.16
N GLY A 200 -10.94 3.43 5.84
CA GLY A 200 -10.19 4.47 6.55
C GLY A 200 -9.25 3.89 7.62
N ARG A 201 -9.77 3.00 8.48
CA ARG A 201 -8.97 2.33 9.52
C ARG A 201 -7.84 1.48 8.96
N ASN A 202 -8.06 0.79 7.86
CA ASN A 202 -7.06 -0.08 7.24
C ASN A 202 -6.00 0.70 6.46
N VAL A 203 -6.39 1.80 5.79
CA VAL A 203 -5.48 2.62 4.99
C VAL A 203 -4.71 3.62 5.86
N PHE A 204 -5.35 4.24 6.85
CA PHE A 204 -4.78 5.31 7.67
C PHE A 204 -4.77 4.97 9.17
N PRO A 205 -4.28 3.80 9.57
CA PRO A 205 -4.15 3.46 10.99
C PRO A 205 -3.02 4.24 11.63
N GLY A 206 -3.06 4.40 12.95
CA GLY A 206 -1.91 4.97 13.64
C GLY A 206 -2.28 5.84 14.84
N SER A 207 -1.45 6.85 15.06
CA SER A 207 -1.59 7.85 16.11
C SER A 207 -1.10 9.21 15.60
N ILE A 208 -1.35 10.29 16.36
CA ILE A 208 -0.80 11.61 16.03
C ILE A 208 0.71 11.55 15.87
N LEU A 209 1.41 10.92 16.83
CA LEU A 209 2.87 10.85 16.81
C LEU A 209 3.39 10.12 15.57
N LEU A 210 2.81 8.97 15.24
CA LEU A 210 3.19 8.22 14.04
C LEU A 210 2.92 9.02 12.77
N GLY A 211 1.74 9.66 12.68
CA GLY A 211 1.41 10.54 11.57
C GLY A 211 2.43 11.67 11.39
N LEU A 212 2.81 12.35 12.47
CA LEU A 212 3.82 13.42 12.43
C LEU A 212 5.22 12.93 12.04
N ILE A 213 5.61 11.73 12.47
CA ILE A 213 6.86 11.10 12.05
C ILE A 213 6.84 10.85 10.53
N ILE A 214 5.73 10.33 10.00
CA ILE A 214 5.58 10.09 8.56
C ILE A 214 5.55 11.42 7.78
N VAL A 215 4.91 12.48 8.32
CA VAL A 215 4.98 13.83 7.74
C VAL A 215 6.42 14.29 7.64
N ALA A 216 7.17 14.23 8.74
CA ALA A 216 8.57 14.67 8.78
C ALA A 216 9.43 13.89 7.78
N LEU A 217 9.25 12.57 7.68
CA LEU A 217 9.93 11.73 6.70
C LEU A 217 9.58 12.16 5.27
N GLY A 218 8.30 12.34 4.96
CA GLY A 218 7.85 12.77 3.65
C GLY A 218 8.42 14.13 3.23
N LEU A 219 8.43 15.11 4.14
CA LEU A 219 9.03 16.43 3.90
C LEU A 219 10.54 16.33 3.73
N ALA A 220 11.23 15.52 4.52
CA ALA A 220 12.66 15.26 4.36
C ALA A 220 13.00 14.68 2.98
N VAL A 221 12.20 13.74 2.48
CA VAL A 221 12.33 13.18 1.11
C VAL A 221 12.02 14.25 0.05
N ALA A 222 10.95 15.03 0.23
CA ALA A 222 10.52 16.04 -0.75
C ALA A 222 11.55 17.18 -0.94
N PHE A 223 12.12 17.68 0.14
CA PHE A 223 12.94 18.89 0.14
C PHE A 223 14.43 18.61 0.43
N GLY A 224 14.75 17.57 1.18
CA GLY A 224 16.11 17.12 1.46
C GLY A 224 16.65 16.16 0.40
N GLY A 225 15.83 15.22 -0.05
CA GLY A 225 16.22 14.21 -1.03
C GLY A 225 16.89 14.74 -2.29
N PRO A 226 16.37 15.80 -2.95
CA PRO A 226 17.01 16.39 -4.15
C PRO A 226 18.40 16.97 -3.92
N LYS A 227 18.76 17.28 -2.66
CA LYS A 227 20.08 17.83 -2.29
C LYS A 227 21.13 16.75 -2.04
N LEU A 228 20.70 15.49 -1.88
CA LEU A 228 21.59 14.36 -1.66
C LEU A 228 22.29 13.94 -2.95
N SER A 229 23.54 13.50 -2.84
CA SER A 229 24.17 12.75 -3.93
C SER A 229 23.41 11.43 -4.19
N THR A 230 23.55 10.87 -5.39
CA THR A 230 22.90 9.60 -5.74
C THR A 230 23.29 8.46 -4.77
N ALA A 231 24.57 8.43 -4.34
CA ALA A 231 25.04 7.44 -3.40
C ALA A 231 24.37 7.60 -2.02
N GLN A 232 24.37 8.83 -1.48
CA GLN A 232 23.72 9.13 -0.20
C GLN A 232 22.22 8.79 -0.22
N ALA A 233 21.52 9.20 -1.28
CA ALA A 233 20.09 8.90 -1.42
C ALA A 233 19.85 7.38 -1.44
N ARG A 234 20.65 6.60 -2.19
CA ARG A 234 20.52 5.14 -2.23
C ARG A 234 20.80 4.50 -0.87
N THR A 235 21.89 4.89 -0.21
CA THR A 235 22.24 4.37 1.12
C THR A 235 21.11 4.63 2.11
N LEU A 236 20.64 5.89 2.19
CA LEU A 236 19.53 6.25 3.07
C LEU A 236 18.25 5.46 2.72
N GLY A 237 17.97 5.29 1.44
CA GLY A 237 16.82 4.52 0.98
C GLY A 237 16.90 3.05 1.41
N TRP A 238 18.06 2.40 1.30
CA TRP A 238 18.24 1.02 1.79
C TRP A 238 18.13 0.92 3.31
N VAL A 239 18.67 1.90 4.06
CA VAL A 239 18.50 1.96 5.52
C VAL A 239 17.02 2.08 5.89
N LEU A 240 16.28 2.97 5.23
CA LEU A 240 14.84 3.13 5.47
C LEU A 240 14.04 1.86 5.11
N LEU A 241 14.39 1.19 4.02
CA LEU A 241 13.74 -0.06 3.64
C LEU A 241 14.00 -1.16 4.67
N GLY A 242 15.25 -1.29 5.11
CA GLY A 242 15.61 -2.22 6.19
C GLY A 242 14.89 -1.90 7.49
N ALA A 243 14.82 -0.62 7.86
CA ALA A 243 14.08 -0.18 9.04
C ALA A 243 12.58 -0.47 8.92
N SER A 244 11.98 -0.26 7.75
CA SER A 244 10.56 -0.56 7.52
C SER A 244 10.25 -2.06 7.66
N LEU A 245 11.13 -2.92 7.15
CA LEU A 245 11.00 -4.37 7.32
C LEU A 245 11.20 -4.80 8.78
N LEU A 246 12.18 -4.21 9.47
CA LEU A 246 12.39 -4.45 10.89
C LEU A 246 11.16 -4.05 11.71
N VAL A 247 10.58 -2.88 11.45
CA VAL A 247 9.35 -2.42 12.12
C VAL A 247 8.22 -3.41 11.87
N LEU A 248 8.05 -3.92 10.64
CA LEU A 248 7.02 -4.91 10.32
C LEU A 248 7.22 -6.21 11.12
N VAL A 249 8.45 -6.67 11.30
CA VAL A 249 8.78 -7.85 12.14
C VAL A 249 8.52 -7.56 13.61
N LEU A 250 8.90 -6.39 14.12
CA LEU A 250 8.68 -6.00 15.51
C LEU A 250 7.19 -5.86 15.85
N VAL A 251 6.35 -5.42 14.90
CA VAL A 251 4.89 -5.41 15.05
C VAL A 251 4.33 -6.81 15.30
N ALA A 252 5.03 -7.86 14.88
CA ALA A 252 4.67 -9.26 15.12
C ALA A 252 5.07 -9.78 16.52
N ALA A 253 5.94 -9.08 17.24
CA ALA A 253 6.34 -9.51 18.58
C ALA A 253 5.17 -9.38 19.58
N PRO A 254 5.13 -10.23 20.66
CA PRO A 254 4.13 -10.13 21.72
C PRO A 254 4.12 -8.72 22.31
N ARG A 255 2.95 -8.08 22.39
CA ARG A 255 2.82 -6.62 22.35
C ARG A 255 2.81 -5.94 23.70
N THR A 256 3.51 -4.84 23.76
CA THR A 256 3.14 -3.69 24.57
C THR A 256 2.10 -2.85 23.81
N GLU A 257 1.08 -2.33 24.49
CA GLU A 257 -0.09 -1.64 23.89
C GLU A 257 0.25 -0.52 22.88
N GLY A 258 1.39 0.17 23.05
CA GLY A 258 1.83 1.26 22.15
C GLY A 258 2.20 0.86 20.71
N TRP A 259 2.37 -0.43 20.40
CA TRP A 259 2.71 -0.91 19.05
C TRP A 259 1.49 -1.28 18.21
N ALA A 260 0.29 -1.31 18.81
CA ALA A 260 -0.95 -1.63 18.09
C ALA A 260 -1.28 -0.63 16.97
N ALA A 261 -0.76 0.60 17.09
CA ALA A 261 -0.99 1.67 16.11
C ALA A 261 -0.21 1.49 14.80
N ILE A 262 0.85 0.67 14.77
CA ILE A 262 1.65 0.47 13.56
C ILE A 262 1.09 -0.72 12.77
N ARG A 263 0.64 -0.46 11.55
CA ARG A 263 0.06 -1.45 10.64
C ARG A 263 0.89 -1.58 9.34
N PRO A 264 0.69 -2.63 8.55
CA PRO A 264 1.38 -2.81 7.26
C PRO A 264 1.26 -1.60 6.32
N SER A 265 0.14 -0.87 6.34
CA SER A 265 -0.05 0.34 5.54
C SER A 265 0.92 1.47 5.89
N ASN A 266 1.23 1.69 7.18
CA ASN A 266 2.27 2.65 7.60
C ASN A 266 3.65 2.24 7.09
N VAL A 267 3.95 0.95 7.20
CA VAL A 267 5.22 0.36 6.71
C VAL A 267 5.34 0.54 5.19
N ALA A 268 4.26 0.32 4.44
CA ALA A 268 4.24 0.55 3.00
C ALA A 268 4.57 2.01 2.65
N MET A 269 4.06 2.98 3.39
CA MET A 269 4.35 4.40 3.13
C MET A 269 5.80 4.78 3.46
N ILE A 270 6.41 4.19 4.49
CA ILE A 270 7.85 4.32 4.73
C ILE A 270 8.64 3.68 3.58
N ALA A 271 8.19 2.53 3.06
CA ALA A 271 8.81 1.88 1.90
C ALA A 271 8.66 2.72 0.61
N VAL A 272 7.57 3.47 0.43
CA VAL A 272 7.43 4.47 -0.67
C VAL A 272 8.55 5.51 -0.61
N ALA A 273 8.81 6.06 0.57
CA ALA A 273 9.91 7.00 0.78
C ALA A 273 11.27 6.35 0.45
N ALA A 274 11.50 5.14 0.96
CA ALA A 274 12.72 4.37 0.70
C ALA A 274 12.95 4.09 -0.79
N LEU A 275 11.97 3.55 -1.49
CA LEU A 275 12.03 3.23 -2.93
C LEU A 275 12.26 4.49 -3.77
N THR A 276 11.70 5.62 -3.33
CA THR A 276 11.91 6.92 -4.00
C THR A 276 13.36 7.37 -3.92
N LEU A 277 14.02 7.13 -2.79
CA LEU A 277 15.44 7.45 -2.58
C LEU A 277 16.37 6.46 -3.29
N ILE A 278 16.05 5.16 -3.27
CA ILE A 278 16.84 4.11 -3.95
C ILE A 278 16.89 4.34 -5.46
N SER A 279 15.77 4.74 -6.05
CA SER A 279 15.63 4.90 -7.50
C SER A 279 15.18 6.33 -7.86
N PRO A 280 16.02 7.35 -7.65
CA PRO A 280 15.66 8.71 -8.01
C PRO A 280 15.30 8.80 -9.49
N ALA A 281 14.30 9.60 -9.85
CA ALA A 281 14.04 9.96 -11.23
C ALA A 281 15.32 10.57 -11.81
N GLY A 282 15.80 10.05 -12.94
CA GLY A 282 17.04 10.53 -13.55
C GLY A 282 17.00 12.04 -13.74
N ARG A 283 18.07 12.74 -13.38
CA ARG A 283 18.25 14.13 -13.78
C ARG A 283 18.23 14.17 -15.30
N ARG A 284 17.48 15.11 -15.89
CA ARG A 284 17.43 15.27 -17.34
C ARG A 284 18.87 15.40 -17.88
N PRO A 285 19.19 14.83 -19.03
CA PRO A 285 20.54 14.91 -19.60
C PRO A 285 21.03 16.34 -19.82
N GLU A 286 20.14 17.30 -19.96
CA GLU A 286 20.42 18.73 -20.20
C GLU A 286 21.20 19.40 -19.06
N GLU A 287 21.07 18.97 -17.80
CA GLU A 287 21.89 19.54 -16.71
C GLU A 287 23.36 19.07 -16.71
N ARG A 288 23.73 18.09 -17.55
CA ARG A 288 25.14 17.64 -17.70
C ARG A 288 25.92 18.39 -18.77
N ALA A 289 25.26 19.23 -19.56
CA ALA A 289 25.87 19.84 -20.75
C ALA A 289 26.41 21.26 -20.53
N HIS A 290 26.35 21.81 -19.32
CA HIS A 290 27.05 23.03 -19.01
C HIS A 290 28.32 22.70 -18.20
N PRO A 291 29.48 22.47 -18.85
CA PRO A 291 30.75 22.67 -18.17
C PRO A 291 30.80 24.17 -17.84
N SER A 292 30.89 24.48 -16.54
CA SER A 292 31.22 25.82 -16.07
C SER A 292 32.56 26.23 -16.69
N THR A 293 32.52 26.93 -17.83
CA THR A 293 33.63 27.72 -18.32
C THR A 293 33.74 28.93 -17.38
N GLY A 294 34.52 28.77 -16.33
CA GLY A 294 35.09 29.87 -15.57
C GLY A 294 36.48 30.18 -16.10
#